data_e19c60aefc160c581ba2f644a4baab32
#
_entry.id   e19c60aefc160c581ba2f644a4baab32
#
_cell.length_a   1.000
_cell.length_b   1.000
_cell.length_c   1.000
_cell.angle_alpha   90.00
_cell.angle_beta   90.00
_cell.angle_gamma   90.00
#
_symmetry.space_group_name_H-M   'P 1'
#
loop_
_entity.id
_entity.type
_entity.pdbx_description
1 polymer ?
#
loop_
_entity_poly.entity_id
_entity_poly.type
_entity_poly.pdbx_seq_one_letter_code
_entity_poly.pdbx_strand_id
1 'polypeptide(L)'
;MLEDVKMLRMSEKELCKRMTYENKETYLRMIDERGGIVLLIPHYANFEWITGMGMIMRPGDVPVQVYKPLKDVYLDGLFKYIRARFGGYNVPKHSTAREVIKLKRSGKKMAIGLITDQSPNMHEAHYWTTFLNQDTVFMDGAERIAKMMDFPVFYCELRKERRGYCRVDFDLVTDRPKETADGEITEIFARRLEQTIRKEPAYWLWS
;
A
#
# COMPACT_ATOMS: atom_id res chain seq x y z
N MET A 1 11.51 -8.63 -8.71
CA MET A 1 12.96 -8.33 -8.85
C MET A 1 13.37 -7.85 -10.25
N LEU A 2 13.22 -8.62 -11.36
CA LEU A 2 13.60 -8.12 -12.69
C LEU A 2 12.82 -6.88 -13.14
N GLU A 3 11.58 -6.75 -12.73
CA GLU A 3 10.70 -5.63 -13.07
C GLU A 3 11.01 -4.38 -12.24
N ASP A 4 11.49 -4.54 -11.02
CA ASP A 4 11.95 -3.43 -10.16
C ASP A 4 13.22 -2.80 -10.72
N VAL A 5 14.14 -3.63 -11.23
CA VAL A 5 15.35 -3.14 -11.92
C VAL A 5 15.01 -2.32 -13.16
N LYS A 6 13.92 -2.68 -13.89
CA LYS A 6 13.44 -1.87 -15.02
C LYS A 6 12.96 -0.48 -14.61
N MET A 7 12.43 -0.33 -13.39
CA MET A 7 12.01 0.98 -12.88
C MET A 7 13.15 1.99 -12.79
N LEU A 8 14.40 1.54 -12.69
CA LEU A 8 15.58 2.42 -12.70
C LEU A 8 15.68 3.29 -13.96
N ARG A 9 15.22 2.75 -15.10
CA ARG A 9 15.29 3.44 -16.40
C ARG A 9 13.92 3.71 -17.02
N MET A 10 12.84 3.31 -16.36
CA MET A 10 11.48 3.49 -16.85
C MET A 10 11.09 4.96 -16.77
N SER A 11 10.55 5.53 -17.85
CA SER A 11 9.98 6.86 -17.82
C SER A 11 8.58 6.84 -17.20
N GLU A 12 8.09 7.98 -16.72
CA GLU A 12 6.71 8.15 -16.25
C GLU A 12 5.70 7.72 -17.33
N LYS A 13 5.92 8.14 -18.57
CA LYS A 13 5.08 7.76 -19.72
C LYS A 13 5.03 6.24 -19.91
N GLU A 14 6.15 5.56 -19.76
CA GLU A 14 6.20 4.11 -19.90
C GLU A 14 5.52 3.40 -18.70
N LEU A 15 5.66 3.92 -17.50
CA LEU A 15 4.96 3.37 -16.33
C LEU A 15 3.45 3.56 -16.45
N CYS A 16 2.96 4.75 -16.84
CA CYS A 16 1.54 5.01 -17.09
C CYS A 16 0.93 4.12 -18.18
N LYS A 17 1.74 3.74 -19.18
CA LYS A 17 1.30 2.79 -20.22
C LYS A 17 1.17 1.36 -19.69
N ARG A 18 2.00 0.99 -18.69
CA ARG A 18 2.08 -0.37 -18.14
C ARG A 18 1.23 -0.58 -16.90
N MET A 19 0.88 0.50 -16.23
CA MET A 19 0.08 0.46 -15.02
C MET A 19 -1.16 1.33 -15.19
N THR A 20 -2.33 0.69 -15.17
CA THR A 20 -3.62 1.38 -15.23
C THR A 20 -4.26 1.37 -13.86
N TYR A 21 -5.08 2.37 -13.58
CA TYR A 21 -5.71 2.58 -12.29
C TYR A 21 -7.22 2.74 -12.48
N GLU A 22 -7.97 1.80 -11.93
CA GLU A 22 -9.42 1.83 -11.92
C GLU A 22 -9.95 2.49 -10.64
N ASN A 23 -11.16 3.03 -10.70
CA ASN A 23 -11.81 3.71 -9.57
C ASN A 23 -11.00 4.90 -8.98
N LYS A 24 -10.07 5.46 -9.76
CA LYS A 24 -9.21 6.56 -9.32
C LYS A 24 -10.00 7.83 -8.95
N GLU A 25 -11.17 8.04 -9.51
CA GLU A 25 -12.04 9.17 -9.20
C GLU A 25 -12.52 9.12 -7.74
N THR A 26 -12.94 7.94 -7.27
CA THR A 26 -13.33 7.73 -5.86
C THR A 26 -12.13 7.89 -4.94
N TYR A 27 -10.99 7.32 -5.30
CA TYR A 27 -9.73 7.47 -4.61
C TYR A 27 -9.35 8.95 -4.43
N LEU A 28 -9.35 9.75 -5.52
CA LEU A 28 -8.98 11.17 -5.49
C LEU A 28 -10.00 12.00 -4.70
N ARG A 29 -11.30 11.73 -4.87
CA ARG A 29 -12.34 12.40 -4.11
C ARG A 29 -12.19 12.20 -2.61
N MET A 30 -11.92 10.97 -2.15
CA MET A 30 -11.72 10.69 -0.74
C MET A 30 -10.49 11.41 -0.17
N ILE A 31 -9.40 11.53 -0.94
CA ILE A 31 -8.24 12.34 -0.54
C ILE A 31 -8.66 13.82 -0.38
N ASP A 32 -9.43 14.35 -1.32
CA ASP A 32 -9.88 15.74 -1.28
C ASP A 32 -10.79 16.04 -0.08
N GLU A 33 -11.74 15.17 0.19
CA GLU A 33 -12.76 15.34 1.24
C GLU A 33 -12.22 15.08 2.64
N ARG A 34 -11.35 14.07 2.80
CA ARG A 34 -10.90 13.57 4.10
C ARG A 34 -9.47 13.98 4.47
N GLY A 35 -8.75 14.62 3.51
CA GLY A 35 -7.35 15.02 3.69
C GLY A 35 -6.35 13.87 3.54
N GLY A 36 -6.81 12.65 3.34
CA GLY A 36 -5.95 11.49 3.07
C GLY A 36 -6.71 10.17 3.10
N ILE A 37 -5.99 9.12 2.70
CA ILE A 37 -6.48 7.73 2.68
C ILE A 37 -5.38 6.77 3.11
N VAL A 38 -5.77 5.56 3.49
CA VAL A 38 -4.86 4.43 3.73
C VAL A 38 -5.08 3.37 2.65
N LEU A 39 -3.99 2.89 2.09
CA LEU A 39 -3.97 1.84 1.07
C LEU A 39 -3.40 0.56 1.66
N LEU A 40 -4.19 -0.51 1.64
CA LEU A 40 -3.77 -1.86 1.97
C LEU A 40 -3.27 -2.53 0.70
N ILE A 41 -1.97 -2.76 0.64
CA ILE A 41 -1.28 -3.27 -0.55
C ILE A 41 -0.74 -4.66 -0.23
N PRO A 42 -1.07 -5.70 -1.02
CA PRO A 42 -0.45 -7.02 -0.87
C PRO A 42 0.88 -7.11 -1.62
N HIS A 43 1.78 -8.00 -1.18
CA HIS A 43 2.95 -8.41 -1.97
C HIS A 43 2.53 -9.31 -3.15
N TYR A 44 1.74 -8.77 -4.05
CA TYR A 44 1.14 -9.50 -5.15
C TYR A 44 1.51 -8.89 -6.51
N ALA A 45 1.78 -9.73 -7.49
CA ALA A 45 2.17 -9.31 -8.84
C ALA A 45 3.31 -8.27 -8.83
N ASN A 46 3.18 -7.17 -9.55
CA ASN A 46 4.18 -6.09 -9.62
C ASN A 46 3.90 -5.00 -8.58
N PHE A 47 3.72 -5.37 -7.30
CA PHE A 47 3.32 -4.44 -6.24
C PHE A 47 4.26 -3.22 -6.10
N GLU A 48 5.57 -3.36 -6.37
CA GLU A 48 6.49 -2.22 -6.33
C GLU A 48 6.13 -1.12 -7.35
N TRP A 49 5.45 -1.47 -8.44
CA TRP A 49 5.02 -0.48 -9.44
C TRP A 49 3.88 0.42 -8.95
N ILE A 50 3.22 0.07 -7.85
CA ILE A 50 2.19 0.92 -7.24
C ILE A 50 2.76 2.27 -6.77
N THR A 51 4.09 2.37 -6.65
CA THR A 51 4.77 3.65 -6.41
C THR A 51 4.41 4.71 -7.45
N GLY A 52 4.01 4.29 -8.65
CA GLY A 52 3.48 5.16 -9.70
C GLY A 52 2.14 5.82 -9.38
N MET A 53 1.47 5.43 -8.30
CA MET A 53 0.21 6.09 -7.88
C MET A 53 0.38 7.59 -7.59
N GLY A 54 1.61 8.02 -7.26
CA GLY A 54 1.91 9.44 -7.10
C GLY A 54 1.63 10.27 -8.35
N MET A 55 1.73 9.65 -9.55
CA MET A 55 1.48 10.33 -10.83
C MET A 55 -0.01 10.59 -11.10
N ILE A 56 -0.92 9.87 -10.43
CA ILE A 56 -2.36 10.11 -10.55
C ILE A 56 -2.90 11.03 -9.45
N MET A 57 -2.10 11.36 -8.45
CA MET A 57 -2.46 12.28 -7.37
C MET A 57 -2.40 13.74 -7.85
N ARG A 58 -3.05 14.63 -7.11
CA ARG A 58 -3.02 16.06 -7.44
C ARG A 58 -1.66 16.67 -7.10
N PRO A 59 -1.22 17.71 -7.82
CA PRO A 59 0.00 18.42 -7.48
C PRO A 59 -0.02 18.92 -6.02
N GLY A 60 1.01 18.56 -5.26
CA GLY A 60 1.13 18.92 -3.85
C GLY A 60 0.64 17.88 -2.84
N ASP A 61 -0.10 16.87 -3.28
CA ASP A 61 -0.45 15.71 -2.47
C ASP A 61 0.78 14.78 -2.29
N VAL A 62 0.81 14.05 -1.18
CA VAL A 62 1.98 13.26 -0.79
C VAL A 62 1.67 11.75 -0.87
N PRO A 63 2.24 11.01 -1.83
CA PRO A 63 2.17 9.54 -1.86
C PRO A 63 3.16 8.96 -0.85
N VAL A 64 2.69 8.69 0.37
CA VAL A 64 3.50 8.13 1.46
C VAL A 64 3.67 6.62 1.25
N GLN A 65 4.91 6.17 1.22
CA GLN A 65 5.29 4.77 1.07
C GLN A 65 5.99 4.29 2.33
N VAL A 66 5.27 3.48 3.11
CA VAL A 66 5.83 2.93 4.34
C VAL A 66 6.69 1.71 4.00
N TYR A 67 7.92 1.70 4.50
CA TYR A 67 8.86 0.62 4.21
C TYR A 67 9.66 0.20 5.45
N LYS A 68 10.15 -1.03 5.44
CA LYS A 68 11.12 -1.53 6.42
C LYS A 68 12.54 -1.27 5.90
N PRO A 69 13.37 -0.46 6.58
CA PRO A 69 14.75 -0.23 6.17
C PRO A 69 15.54 -1.53 6.05
N LEU A 70 16.32 -1.65 4.99
CA LEU A 70 17.19 -2.79 4.77
C LEU A 70 18.49 -2.65 5.58
N LYS A 71 19.07 -3.78 5.96
CA LYS A 71 20.38 -3.79 6.66
C LYS A 71 21.51 -3.30 5.76
N ASP A 72 21.46 -3.64 4.48
CA ASP A 72 22.42 -3.16 3.49
C ASP A 72 22.05 -1.73 3.06
N VAL A 73 22.93 -0.78 3.39
CA VAL A 73 22.67 0.66 3.15
C VAL A 73 22.65 1.04 1.68
N TYR A 74 23.35 0.29 0.82
CA TYR A 74 23.37 0.54 -0.63
C TYR A 74 22.08 0.08 -1.29
N LEU A 75 21.63 -1.12 -0.92
CA LEU A 75 20.33 -1.64 -1.38
C LEU A 75 19.17 -0.79 -0.85
N ASP A 76 19.22 -0.38 0.42
CA ASP A 76 18.22 0.53 1.00
C ASP A 76 18.15 1.85 0.24
N GLY A 77 19.31 2.43 -0.07
CA GLY A 77 19.44 3.65 -0.88
C GLY A 77 18.86 3.46 -2.29
N LEU A 78 19.17 2.34 -2.94
CA LEU A 78 18.68 2.02 -4.28
C LEU A 78 17.15 1.90 -4.31
N PHE A 79 16.55 1.15 -3.39
CA PHE A 79 15.09 0.99 -3.35
C PHE A 79 14.38 2.30 -3.01
N LYS A 80 14.92 3.11 -2.08
CA LYS A 80 14.39 4.44 -1.81
C LYS A 80 14.44 5.34 -3.05
N TYR A 81 15.54 5.30 -3.79
CA TYR A 81 15.67 6.04 -5.03
C TYR A 81 14.62 5.60 -6.08
N ILE A 82 14.46 4.28 -6.29
CA ILE A 82 13.48 3.73 -7.24
C ILE A 82 12.06 4.21 -6.88
N ARG A 83 11.68 4.09 -5.60
CA ARG A 83 10.35 4.46 -5.12
C ARG A 83 10.09 5.97 -5.19
N ALA A 84 11.13 6.80 -4.99
CA ALA A 84 11.01 8.25 -5.06
C ALA A 84 10.91 8.81 -6.50
N ARG A 85 11.33 8.04 -7.51
CA ARG A 85 11.35 8.51 -8.91
C ARG A 85 10.00 8.94 -9.46
N PHE A 86 8.92 8.42 -8.90
CA PHE A 86 7.54 8.70 -9.32
C PHE A 86 6.77 9.50 -8.25
N GLY A 87 7.48 10.33 -7.49
CA GLY A 87 6.90 11.21 -6.48
C GLY A 87 6.74 10.59 -5.09
N GLY A 88 7.13 9.33 -4.90
CA GLY A 88 6.96 8.62 -3.62
C GLY A 88 7.73 9.25 -2.46
N TYR A 89 7.07 9.45 -1.33
CA TYR A 89 7.65 9.91 -0.07
C TYR A 89 7.89 8.70 0.85
N ASN A 90 9.15 8.27 0.93
CA ASN A 90 9.53 7.08 1.69
C ASN A 90 9.55 7.35 3.19
N VAL A 91 8.78 6.58 3.96
CA VAL A 91 8.70 6.69 5.42
C VAL A 91 9.08 5.37 6.08
N PRO A 92 10.11 5.34 6.92
CA PRO A 92 10.44 4.14 7.68
C PRO A 92 9.30 3.72 8.60
N LYS A 93 8.99 2.41 8.66
CA LYS A 93 7.89 1.82 9.44
C LYS A 93 7.81 2.37 10.88
N HIS A 94 8.94 2.47 11.57
CA HIS A 94 9.00 2.91 12.97
C HIS A 94 8.68 4.40 13.18
N SER A 95 8.71 5.21 12.12
CA SER A 95 8.40 6.65 12.19
C SER A 95 7.07 7.03 11.55
N THR A 96 6.31 6.06 11.03
CA THR A 96 5.09 6.30 10.24
C THR A 96 4.11 7.21 10.95
N ALA A 97 3.71 6.90 12.18
CA ALA A 97 2.72 7.69 12.92
C ALA A 97 3.17 9.16 13.06
N ARG A 98 4.43 9.39 13.43
CA ARG A 98 4.99 10.74 13.59
C ARG A 98 4.98 11.52 12.26
N GLU A 99 5.42 10.89 11.17
CA GLU A 99 5.53 11.57 9.87
C GLU A 99 4.14 11.88 9.27
N VAL A 100 3.17 10.97 9.35
CA VAL A 100 1.82 11.23 8.83
C VAL A 100 1.09 12.30 9.64
N ILE A 101 1.28 12.36 10.97
CA ILE A 101 0.75 13.45 11.80
C ILE A 101 1.40 14.80 11.42
N LYS A 102 2.71 14.82 11.20
CA LYS A 102 3.44 16.01 10.75
C LYS A 102 2.92 16.52 9.41
N LEU A 103 2.74 15.64 8.43
CA LEU A 103 2.18 15.98 7.12
C LEU A 103 0.75 16.54 7.26
N LYS A 104 -0.12 15.89 8.05
CA LYS A 104 -1.48 16.39 8.31
C LYS A 104 -1.49 17.77 8.92
N ARG A 105 -0.64 18.01 9.93
CA ARG A 105 -0.51 19.33 10.58
C ARG A 105 0.01 20.42 9.64
N SER A 106 0.79 20.07 8.63
CA SER A 106 1.24 20.99 7.59
C SER A 106 0.22 21.23 6.46
N GLY A 107 -1.01 20.72 6.62
CA GLY A 107 -2.08 20.85 5.62
C GLY A 107 -1.89 20.02 4.37
N LYS A 108 -0.97 19.04 4.36
CA LYS A 108 -0.75 18.15 3.22
C LYS A 108 -1.80 17.07 3.18
N LYS A 109 -2.37 16.86 2.00
CA LYS A 109 -3.17 15.68 1.69
C LYS A 109 -2.25 14.52 1.31
N MET A 110 -2.68 13.28 1.60
CA MET A 110 -1.79 12.14 1.40
C MET A 110 -2.52 10.83 1.10
N ALA A 111 -1.82 9.92 0.43
CA ALA A 111 -2.19 8.52 0.32
C ALA A 111 -1.10 7.69 0.99
N ILE A 112 -1.46 6.92 2.03
CA ILE A 112 -0.51 6.16 2.85
C ILE A 112 -0.55 4.71 2.42
N GLY A 113 0.45 4.25 1.66
CA GLY A 113 0.59 2.85 1.25
C GLY A 113 1.29 2.01 2.32
N LEU A 114 0.62 0.96 2.77
CA LEU A 114 1.15 -0.03 3.70
C LEU A 114 1.00 -1.44 3.13
N ILE A 115 2.07 -2.20 3.22
CA ILE A 115 2.10 -3.61 2.85
C ILE A 115 2.12 -4.42 4.15
N THR A 116 1.09 -5.21 4.42
CA THR A 116 0.83 -5.81 5.74
C THR A 116 0.59 -7.31 5.71
N ASP A 117 0.95 -7.98 4.62
CA ASP A 117 0.71 -9.42 4.38
C ASP A 117 1.91 -10.33 4.65
N GLN A 118 2.99 -9.80 5.21
CA GLN A 118 4.12 -10.61 5.69
C GLN A 118 4.00 -10.87 7.19
N SER A 119 4.62 -11.98 7.63
CA SER A 119 4.62 -12.36 9.04
C SER A 119 5.23 -11.26 9.93
N PRO A 120 4.51 -10.77 10.93
CA PRO A 120 5.04 -9.80 11.89
C PRO A 120 6.08 -10.44 12.80
N ASN A 121 6.90 -9.62 13.45
CA ASN A 121 7.67 -10.07 14.59
C ASN A 121 6.70 -10.42 15.75
N MET A 122 7.09 -11.31 16.68
CA MET A 122 6.25 -11.72 17.80
C MET A 122 5.69 -10.54 18.61
N HIS A 123 6.44 -9.45 18.75
CA HIS A 123 5.99 -8.24 19.45
C HIS A 123 4.95 -7.41 18.66
N GLU A 124 4.74 -7.71 17.40
CA GLU A 124 3.77 -7.04 16.49
C GLU A 124 2.61 -7.97 16.12
N ALA A 125 2.58 -9.16 16.73
CA ALA A 125 1.62 -10.23 16.47
C ALA A 125 0.35 -10.02 17.32
N HIS A 126 -0.53 -9.11 16.89
CA HIS A 126 -1.70 -8.72 17.68
C HIS A 126 -3.03 -9.27 17.16
N TYR A 127 -3.09 -9.59 15.86
CA TYR A 127 -4.32 -10.06 15.24
C TYR A 127 -4.14 -11.43 14.61
N TRP A 128 -4.89 -12.43 15.11
CA TRP A 128 -4.89 -13.81 14.62
C TRP A 128 -6.18 -14.13 13.89
N THR A 129 -6.08 -14.78 12.75
CA THR A 129 -7.23 -15.29 12.00
C THR A 129 -6.83 -16.52 11.19
N THR A 130 -7.81 -17.33 10.78
CA THR A 130 -7.56 -18.42 9.84
C THR A 130 -7.36 -17.84 8.44
N PHE A 131 -6.21 -18.09 7.81
CA PHE A 131 -5.86 -17.63 6.48
C PHE A 131 -5.31 -18.79 5.67
N LEU A 132 -5.89 -19.08 4.49
CA LEU A 132 -5.55 -20.24 3.66
C LEU A 132 -5.55 -21.57 4.45
N ASN A 133 -6.53 -21.74 5.33
CA ASN A 133 -6.71 -22.88 6.24
C ASN A 133 -5.58 -23.05 7.29
N GLN A 134 -4.85 -21.98 7.63
CA GLN A 134 -3.83 -21.94 8.65
C GLN A 134 -4.11 -20.81 9.64
N ASP A 135 -3.85 -21.05 10.92
CA ASP A 135 -3.85 -19.97 11.91
C ASP A 135 -2.70 -19.03 11.62
N THR A 136 -3.03 -17.82 11.26
CA THR A 136 -2.07 -16.84 10.74
C THR A 136 -2.21 -15.52 11.48
N VAL A 137 -1.08 -14.90 11.78
CA VAL A 137 -1.03 -13.59 12.40
C VAL A 137 -0.86 -12.51 11.33
N PHE A 138 -1.66 -11.44 11.46
CA PHE A 138 -1.56 -10.26 10.61
C PHE A 138 -1.10 -9.04 11.38
N MET A 139 -0.41 -8.12 10.68
CA MET A 139 -0.06 -6.81 11.23
C MET A 139 -1.28 -5.88 11.20
N ASP A 140 -1.67 -5.35 12.35
CA ASP A 140 -2.77 -4.38 12.52
C ASP A 140 -2.35 -2.91 12.29
N GLY A 141 -1.09 -2.67 11.96
CA GLY A 141 -0.53 -1.32 11.86
C GLY A 141 -1.26 -0.39 10.89
N ALA A 142 -1.76 -0.94 9.77
CA ALA A 142 -2.51 -0.14 8.80
C ALA A 142 -3.88 0.29 9.35
N GLU A 143 -4.58 -0.62 10.04
CA GLU A 143 -5.85 -0.31 10.71
C GLU A 143 -5.66 0.76 11.79
N ARG A 144 -4.62 0.62 12.61
CA ARG A 144 -4.28 1.62 13.66
C ARG A 144 -4.00 2.99 13.08
N ILE A 145 -3.25 3.08 11.97
CA ILE A 145 -3.00 4.35 11.28
C ILE A 145 -4.30 4.91 10.72
N ALA A 146 -5.15 4.09 10.09
CA ALA A 146 -6.44 4.53 9.55
C ALA A 146 -7.36 5.10 10.62
N LYS A 147 -7.53 4.39 11.75
CA LYS A 147 -8.33 4.86 12.90
C LYS A 147 -7.75 6.13 13.54
N MET A 148 -6.43 6.19 13.72
CA MET A 148 -5.74 7.35 14.30
C MET A 148 -5.92 8.62 13.45
N MET A 149 -5.79 8.47 12.13
CA MET A 149 -5.88 9.60 11.19
C MET A 149 -7.31 9.93 10.79
N ASP A 150 -8.25 9.00 11.03
CA ASP A 150 -9.62 9.01 10.52
C ASP A 150 -9.67 9.08 8.99
N PHE A 151 -8.86 8.26 8.34
CA PHE A 151 -8.74 8.22 6.89
C PHE A 151 -9.45 7.00 6.30
N PRO A 152 -10.22 7.18 5.21
CA PRO A 152 -10.78 6.06 4.45
C PRO A 152 -9.74 5.02 4.08
N VAL A 153 -10.15 3.77 4.04
CA VAL A 153 -9.28 2.63 3.75
C VAL A 153 -9.67 1.99 2.43
N PHE A 154 -8.68 1.76 1.58
CA PHE A 154 -8.84 1.06 0.31
C PHE A 154 -7.96 -0.19 0.28
N TYR A 155 -8.47 -1.24 -0.34
CA TYR A 155 -7.68 -2.40 -0.75
C TYR A 155 -7.22 -2.17 -2.19
N CYS A 156 -5.92 -2.38 -2.45
CA CYS A 156 -5.33 -2.30 -3.78
C CYS A 156 -5.30 -3.69 -4.40
N GLU A 157 -6.31 -4.06 -5.20
CA GLU A 157 -6.27 -5.31 -5.95
C GLU A 157 -5.38 -5.13 -7.19
N LEU A 158 -4.19 -5.74 -7.14
CA LEU A 158 -3.28 -5.75 -8.28
C LEU A 158 -3.62 -6.94 -9.18
N ARG A 159 -3.86 -6.66 -10.46
CA ARG A 159 -4.11 -7.68 -11.47
C ARG A 159 -3.04 -7.62 -12.55
N LYS A 160 -2.40 -8.74 -12.81
CA LYS A 160 -1.51 -8.87 -13.96
C LYS A 160 -2.34 -9.14 -15.21
N GLU A 161 -2.37 -8.21 -16.14
CA GLU A 161 -3.08 -8.39 -17.41
C GLU A 161 -2.27 -9.21 -18.41
N ARG A 162 -0.98 -8.91 -18.50
CA ARG A 162 0.01 -9.63 -19.30
C ARG A 162 1.41 -9.32 -18.79
N ARG A 163 2.43 -9.97 -19.33
CA ARG A 163 3.82 -9.73 -18.92
C ARG A 163 4.19 -8.24 -19.05
N GLY A 164 4.53 -7.62 -17.93
CA GLY A 164 4.93 -6.22 -17.84
C GLY A 164 3.78 -5.20 -17.95
N TYR A 165 2.53 -5.64 -17.73
CA TYR A 165 1.34 -4.80 -17.66
C TYR A 165 0.47 -5.21 -16.47
N CYS A 166 0.12 -4.26 -15.65
CA CYS A 166 -0.71 -4.45 -14.47
C CYS A 166 -1.82 -3.43 -14.38
N ARG A 167 -2.92 -3.81 -13.75
CA ARG A 167 -4.01 -2.95 -13.35
C ARG A 167 -4.12 -2.93 -11.84
N VAL A 168 -4.42 -1.78 -11.28
CA VAL A 168 -4.77 -1.60 -9.87
C VAL A 168 -6.21 -1.17 -9.78
N ASP A 169 -7.02 -1.94 -9.08
CA ASP A 169 -8.37 -1.57 -8.71
C ASP A 169 -8.34 -1.05 -7.25
N PHE A 170 -8.84 0.17 -7.02
CA PHE A 170 -8.96 0.75 -5.69
C PHE A 170 -10.34 0.44 -5.12
N ASP A 171 -10.42 -0.57 -4.28
CA ASP A 171 -11.67 -1.01 -3.65
C ASP A 171 -11.83 -0.41 -2.27
N LEU A 172 -12.88 0.38 -2.06
CA LEU A 172 -13.18 0.96 -0.74
C LEU A 172 -13.49 -0.15 0.27
N VAL A 173 -12.75 -0.17 1.37
CA VAL A 173 -12.99 -1.04 2.53
C VAL A 173 -13.94 -0.36 3.51
N THR A 174 -13.61 0.86 3.90
CA THR A 174 -14.44 1.71 4.76
C THR A 174 -14.09 3.18 4.60
N ASP A 175 -15.07 4.06 4.64
CA ASP A 175 -14.88 5.51 4.72
C ASP A 175 -14.92 6.02 6.17
N ARG A 176 -15.25 5.15 7.14
CA ARG A 176 -15.41 5.46 8.57
C ARG A 176 -14.60 4.50 9.46
N PRO A 177 -13.26 4.53 9.41
CA PRO A 177 -12.44 3.55 10.09
C PRO A 177 -12.62 3.54 11.61
N LYS A 178 -13.00 4.67 12.22
CA LYS A 178 -13.26 4.75 13.67
C LYS A 178 -14.54 4.04 14.11
N GLU A 179 -15.47 3.81 13.20
CA GLU A 179 -16.73 3.13 13.49
C GLU A 179 -16.60 1.60 13.36
N THR A 180 -15.48 1.10 12.82
CA THR A 180 -15.21 -0.34 12.70
C THR A 180 -14.75 -0.93 14.03
N ALA A 181 -15.08 -2.20 14.27
CA ALA A 181 -14.57 -2.96 15.41
C ALA A 181 -13.03 -3.13 15.30
N ASP A 182 -12.38 -3.42 16.44
CA ASP A 182 -10.94 -3.68 16.44
C ASP A 182 -10.63 -4.99 15.70
N GLY A 183 -9.69 -4.91 14.75
CA GLY A 183 -9.31 -6.01 13.88
C GLY A 183 -10.20 -6.16 12.63
N GLU A 184 -11.31 -5.45 12.51
CA GLU A 184 -12.25 -5.60 11.38
C GLU A 184 -11.63 -5.24 10.04
N ILE A 185 -10.90 -4.13 9.97
CA ILE A 185 -10.20 -3.72 8.74
C ILE A 185 -9.13 -4.74 8.36
N THR A 186 -8.41 -5.25 9.35
CA THR A 186 -7.37 -6.28 9.18
C THR A 186 -7.98 -7.59 8.70
N GLU A 187 -9.16 -7.99 9.23
CA GLU A 187 -9.88 -9.17 8.76
C GLU A 187 -10.37 -9.02 7.32
N ILE A 188 -10.95 -7.89 6.96
CA ILE A 188 -11.37 -7.62 5.59
C ILE A 188 -10.17 -7.71 4.63
N PHE A 189 -9.01 -7.18 5.03
CA PHE A 189 -7.79 -7.30 4.25
C PHE A 189 -7.40 -8.77 4.07
N ALA A 190 -7.37 -9.56 5.14
CA ALA A 190 -7.03 -10.98 5.08
C ALA A 190 -7.97 -11.75 4.14
N ARG A 191 -9.29 -11.52 4.23
CA ARG A 191 -10.28 -12.19 3.35
C ARG A 191 -10.11 -11.80 1.89
N ARG A 192 -9.89 -10.52 1.59
CA ARG A 192 -9.67 -10.06 0.21
C ARG A 192 -8.36 -10.58 -0.37
N LEU A 193 -7.29 -10.59 0.42
CA LEU A 193 -6.01 -11.17 0.03
C LEU A 193 -6.14 -12.67 -0.26
N GLU A 194 -6.84 -13.42 0.61
CA GLU A 194 -7.09 -14.84 0.40
C GLU A 194 -7.83 -15.10 -0.93
N GLN A 195 -8.85 -14.30 -1.22
CA GLN A 195 -9.57 -14.38 -2.50
C GLN A 195 -8.66 -14.08 -3.70
N THR A 196 -7.80 -13.06 -3.58
CA THR A 196 -6.84 -12.69 -4.62
C THR A 196 -5.84 -13.82 -4.87
N ILE A 197 -5.29 -14.42 -3.81
CA ILE A 197 -4.35 -15.54 -3.90
C ILE A 197 -5.01 -16.78 -4.53
N ARG A 198 -6.24 -17.11 -4.12
CA ARG A 198 -6.97 -18.27 -4.64
C ARG A 198 -7.25 -18.17 -6.14
N LYS A 199 -7.41 -16.95 -6.69
CA LYS A 199 -7.57 -16.73 -8.14
C LYS A 199 -6.30 -17.09 -8.91
N GLU A 200 -5.14 -16.60 -8.47
CA GLU A 200 -3.84 -16.76 -9.15
C GLU A 200 -2.69 -16.84 -8.13
N PRO A 201 -2.48 -18.01 -7.48
CA PRO A 201 -1.55 -18.14 -6.36
C PRO A 201 -0.08 -17.92 -6.74
N ALA A 202 0.26 -18.06 -8.02
CA ALA A 202 1.63 -17.88 -8.49
C ALA A 202 2.17 -16.44 -8.40
N TYR A 203 1.30 -15.47 -8.18
CA TYR A 203 1.71 -14.06 -8.15
C TYR A 203 1.87 -13.49 -6.76
N TRP A 204 1.48 -14.22 -5.72
CA TRP A 204 1.74 -13.79 -4.36
C TRP A 204 3.17 -14.15 -3.93
N LEU A 205 3.80 -13.26 -3.17
CA LEU A 205 5.11 -13.53 -2.60
C LEU A 205 4.96 -14.42 -1.36
N TRP A 206 5.08 -15.72 -1.57
CA TRP A 206 5.08 -16.71 -0.49
C TRP A 206 6.32 -16.53 0.41
N SER A 207 6.15 -16.07 1.64
CA SER A 207 7.25 -15.79 2.58
C SER A 207 6.92 -16.29 3.99
#